data_95bf8342d9f5937e62283168e99e8689
#
_entry.id   95bf8342d9f5937e62283168e99e8689
#
_cell.length_a   1.000
_cell.length_b   1.000
_cell.length_c   1.000
_cell.angle_alpha   90.00
_cell.angle_beta   90.00
_cell.angle_gamma   90.00
#
_symmetry.space_group_name_H-M   'P 1'
#
loop_
_entity.id
_entity.type
_entity.pdbx_description
1 polymer ?
#
loop_
_entity_poly.entity_id
_entity_poly.type
_entity_poly.pdbx_seq_one_letter_code
_entity_poly.pdbx_strand_id
1 'polypeptide(L)'
;MAPFITASRYSVVNSLLLLGGSSRIPFVRERVRKELGVEPAIGVDVEIGVAQGDALWASVINGKSKEILLLDVIPSLYGIGLKGDIFSPMIIKNTTIPTSKSHKFTTTENNQLTITFSIYQGESEKTSENNLLSNLELRDILPALAGVPPIEVTFDVDVNMMVNVSAKDMGTGKNQLFTLPMKQKE
;
A
#
# COMPACT_ATOMS: atom_id res chain seq x y z
N MET A 1 23.79 -0.32 8.42
CA MET A 1 23.36 -1.59 7.82
C MET A 1 22.56 -2.39 8.85
N ALA A 2 21.35 -1.93 9.18
CA ALA A 2 20.47 -2.58 10.17
C ALA A 2 18.95 -2.37 9.97
N PRO A 3 18.38 -2.28 8.78
CA PRO A 3 16.93 -2.12 8.67
C PRO A 3 16.14 -3.42 8.54
N PHE A 4 16.76 -4.56 8.24
CA PHE A 4 16.01 -5.78 7.91
C PHE A 4 15.63 -6.70 9.09
N ILE A 5 16.17 -6.46 10.30
CA ILE A 5 15.93 -7.35 11.45
C ILE A 5 14.80 -6.85 12.36
N THR A 6 14.29 -5.66 12.14
CA THR A 6 13.29 -5.03 13.04
C THR A 6 11.88 -5.63 12.91
N ALA A 7 11.55 -6.23 11.76
CA ALA A 7 10.23 -6.81 11.53
C ALA A 7 9.98 -8.13 12.29
N SER A 8 11.04 -8.82 12.71
CA SER A 8 10.92 -10.15 13.34
C SER A 8 10.75 -10.13 14.86
N ARG A 9 10.80 -8.96 15.51
CA ARG A 9 10.69 -8.88 16.98
C ARG A 9 9.34 -9.30 17.57
N TYR A 10 8.32 -9.45 16.73
CA TYR A 10 6.94 -9.74 17.15
C TYR A 10 6.31 -10.95 16.46
N SER A 11 7.05 -11.65 15.58
CA SER A 11 6.55 -12.84 14.88
C SER A 11 7.48 -14.02 15.11
N VAL A 12 6.91 -15.19 15.30
CA VAL A 12 7.66 -16.44 15.35
C VAL A 12 8.09 -16.79 13.92
N VAL A 13 9.40 -16.83 13.68
CA VAL A 13 9.97 -17.29 12.41
C VAL A 13 10.07 -18.81 12.46
N ASN A 14 9.26 -19.52 11.68
CA ASN A 14 9.23 -20.98 11.65
C ASN A 14 10.19 -21.56 10.60
N SER A 15 10.52 -20.80 9.56
CA SER A 15 11.43 -21.23 8.47
C SER A 15 12.20 -20.03 7.95
N LEU A 16 13.45 -20.25 7.62
CA LEU A 16 14.38 -19.22 7.12
C LEU A 16 15.02 -19.71 5.84
N LEU A 17 14.89 -18.92 4.77
CA LEU A 17 15.52 -19.17 3.49
C LEU A 17 16.50 -18.03 3.19
N LEU A 18 17.75 -18.37 2.92
CA LEU A 18 18.78 -17.42 2.51
C LEU A 18 18.99 -17.53 1.00
N LEU A 19 18.87 -16.39 0.29
CA LEU A 19 19.06 -16.31 -1.16
C LEU A 19 20.15 -15.28 -1.51
N GLY A 20 20.67 -15.39 -2.74
CA GLY A 20 21.73 -14.53 -3.26
C GLY A 20 23.14 -14.97 -2.85
N GLY A 21 24.13 -14.60 -3.66
CA GLY A 21 25.53 -15.05 -3.51
C GLY A 21 26.17 -14.75 -2.15
N SER A 22 25.79 -13.61 -1.51
CA SER A 22 26.27 -13.22 -0.18
C SER A 22 25.84 -14.19 0.93
N SER A 23 24.78 -14.96 0.73
CA SER A 23 24.31 -15.98 1.69
C SER A 23 25.25 -17.16 1.82
N ARG A 24 26.21 -17.32 0.92
CA ARG A 24 27.28 -18.34 0.98
C ARG A 24 28.37 -17.99 2.00
N ILE A 25 28.43 -16.74 2.47
CA ILE A 25 29.42 -16.32 3.48
C ILE A 25 29.04 -16.94 4.83
N PRO A 26 29.90 -17.75 5.47
CA PRO A 26 29.57 -18.43 6.72
C PRO A 26 29.15 -17.50 7.83
N PHE A 27 29.78 -16.33 7.94
CA PHE A 27 29.45 -15.31 8.91
C PHE A 27 28.02 -14.80 8.79
N VAL A 28 27.50 -14.64 7.55
CA VAL A 28 26.13 -14.20 7.30
C VAL A 28 25.14 -15.23 7.83
N ARG A 29 25.36 -16.51 7.51
CA ARG A 29 24.51 -17.61 7.98
C ARG A 29 24.49 -17.72 9.50
N GLU A 30 25.67 -17.67 10.11
CA GLU A 30 25.83 -17.74 11.58
C GLU A 30 25.16 -16.55 12.28
N ARG A 31 25.35 -15.34 11.74
CA ARG A 31 24.75 -14.13 12.29
C ARG A 31 23.22 -14.17 12.25
N VAL A 32 22.65 -14.56 11.12
CA VAL A 32 21.20 -14.65 10.97
C VAL A 32 20.60 -15.73 11.86
N ARG A 33 21.25 -16.90 11.95
CA ARG A 33 20.86 -17.97 12.87
C ARG A 33 20.85 -17.48 14.34
N LYS A 34 21.87 -16.76 14.73
CA LYS A 34 21.98 -16.23 16.10
C LYS A 34 20.89 -15.19 16.42
N GLU A 35 20.56 -14.33 15.47
CA GLU A 35 19.54 -13.27 15.67
C GLU A 35 18.10 -13.81 15.66
N LEU A 36 17.82 -14.80 14.80
CA LEU A 36 16.46 -15.30 14.60
C LEU A 36 16.18 -16.62 15.35
N GLY A 37 17.22 -17.31 15.86
CA GLY A 37 17.07 -18.60 16.55
C GLY A 37 16.62 -19.75 15.64
N VAL A 38 16.68 -19.59 14.31
CA VAL A 38 16.22 -20.58 13.33
C VAL A 38 17.37 -20.94 12.40
N GLU A 39 17.56 -22.24 12.15
CA GLU A 39 18.55 -22.73 11.20
C GLU A 39 18.06 -22.45 9.75
N PRO A 40 18.93 -21.85 8.89
CA PRO A 40 18.57 -21.64 7.50
C PRO A 40 18.31 -22.94 6.76
N ALA A 41 17.22 -23.00 6.01
CA ALA A 41 16.83 -24.14 5.21
C ALA A 41 17.92 -24.51 4.19
N ILE A 42 18.09 -25.82 3.96
CA ILE A 42 19.03 -26.38 2.99
C ILE A 42 18.22 -26.93 1.80
N GLY A 43 18.81 -26.90 0.61
CA GLY A 43 18.22 -27.54 -0.59
C GLY A 43 17.62 -26.59 -1.61
N VAL A 44 17.66 -25.29 -1.35
CA VAL A 44 17.33 -24.27 -2.37
C VAL A 44 18.64 -23.69 -2.92
N ASP A 45 18.75 -23.63 -4.24
CA ASP A 45 19.90 -22.95 -4.88
C ASP A 45 19.79 -21.45 -4.66
N VAL A 46 20.78 -20.90 -3.97
CA VAL A 46 20.81 -19.51 -3.55
C VAL A 46 20.89 -18.51 -4.71
N GLU A 47 21.32 -18.96 -5.90
CA GLU A 47 21.49 -18.11 -7.08
C GLU A 47 20.21 -18.05 -7.93
N ILE A 48 19.50 -19.17 -8.06
CA ILE A 48 18.31 -19.26 -8.91
C ILE A 48 16.98 -19.22 -8.14
N GLY A 49 17.02 -19.26 -6.80
CA GLY A 49 15.82 -19.32 -5.97
C GLY A 49 14.86 -18.15 -6.21
N VAL A 50 15.39 -16.94 -6.47
CA VAL A 50 14.56 -15.77 -6.81
C VAL A 50 13.87 -15.99 -8.15
N ALA A 51 14.59 -16.40 -9.19
CA ALA A 51 14.03 -16.66 -10.51
C ALA A 51 12.99 -17.79 -10.49
N GLN A 52 13.18 -18.81 -9.65
CA GLN A 52 12.19 -19.87 -9.44
C GLN A 52 10.93 -19.31 -8.78
N GLY A 53 11.07 -18.44 -7.79
CA GLY A 53 9.94 -17.72 -7.15
C GLY A 53 9.15 -16.87 -8.15
N ASP A 54 9.85 -16.11 -8.99
CA ASP A 54 9.24 -15.28 -10.03
C ASP A 54 8.49 -16.11 -11.07
N ALA A 55 9.03 -17.27 -11.46
CA ALA A 55 8.34 -18.19 -12.38
C ALA A 55 7.07 -18.78 -11.76
N LEU A 56 7.10 -19.13 -10.47
CA LEU A 56 5.91 -19.56 -9.73
C LEU A 56 4.88 -18.43 -9.65
N TRP A 57 5.31 -17.22 -9.32
CA TRP A 57 4.47 -16.02 -9.27
C TRP A 57 3.78 -15.78 -10.61
N ALA A 58 4.53 -15.79 -11.70
CA ALA A 58 3.99 -15.64 -13.04
C ALA A 58 2.96 -16.74 -13.39
N SER A 59 3.16 -17.97 -12.93
CA SER A 59 2.23 -19.07 -13.16
C SER A 59 0.89 -18.89 -12.42
N VAL A 60 0.93 -18.32 -11.22
CA VAL A 60 -0.26 -18.00 -10.42
C VAL A 60 -1.05 -16.86 -11.04
N ILE A 61 -0.38 -15.75 -11.41
CA ILE A 61 -1.02 -14.60 -12.08
C ILE A 61 -1.71 -15.03 -13.40
N ASN A 62 -1.06 -15.90 -14.18
CA ASN A 62 -1.60 -16.41 -15.43
C ASN A 62 -2.67 -17.52 -15.23
N GLY A 63 -3.05 -17.83 -14.00
CA GLY A 63 -4.06 -18.84 -13.69
C GLY A 63 -3.67 -20.28 -13.99
N LYS A 64 -2.38 -20.53 -14.27
CA LYS A 64 -1.85 -21.88 -14.57
C LYS A 64 -1.64 -22.71 -13.33
N SER A 65 -1.37 -22.10 -12.19
CA SER A 65 -1.26 -22.76 -10.89
C SER A 65 -2.44 -22.33 -10.01
N LYS A 66 -3.25 -23.30 -9.58
CA LYS A 66 -4.40 -23.09 -8.67
C LYS A 66 -4.11 -23.57 -7.24
N GLU A 67 -2.99 -24.25 -7.05
CA GLU A 67 -2.61 -24.85 -5.77
C GLU A 67 -1.91 -23.87 -4.83
N ILE A 68 -1.40 -22.77 -5.36
CA ILE A 68 -0.68 -21.75 -4.60
C ILE A 68 -1.55 -20.49 -4.55
N LEU A 69 -1.97 -20.11 -3.37
CA LEU A 69 -2.61 -18.83 -3.10
C LEU A 69 -1.54 -17.85 -2.64
N LEU A 70 -1.24 -16.86 -3.48
CA LEU A 70 -0.39 -15.73 -3.12
C LEU A 70 -1.28 -14.58 -2.72
N LEU A 71 -1.19 -14.17 -1.46
CA LEU A 71 -1.87 -13.02 -0.91
C LEU A 71 -0.83 -11.97 -0.56
N ASP A 72 -0.90 -10.86 -1.27
CA ASP A 72 -0.12 -9.68 -0.93
C ASP A 72 -0.96 -8.73 -0.09
N VAL A 73 -0.34 -7.95 0.77
CA VAL A 73 -1.02 -7.05 1.70
C VAL A 73 -0.41 -5.66 1.68
N ILE A 74 -1.23 -4.67 1.97
CA ILE A 74 -0.83 -3.27 2.05
C ILE A 74 0.00 -3.04 3.32
N PRO A 75 1.23 -2.49 3.20
CA PRO A 75 2.14 -2.37 4.34
C PRO A 75 1.86 -1.17 5.27
N SER A 76 1.02 -0.22 4.86
CA SER A 76 0.75 1.03 5.60
C SER A 76 -0.69 1.47 5.41
N LEU A 77 -1.15 2.46 6.20
CA LEU A 77 -2.44 3.11 5.98
C LEU A 77 -2.32 4.14 4.85
N TYR A 78 -3.35 4.20 3.99
CA TYR A 78 -3.53 5.25 2.99
C TYR A 78 -4.86 5.94 3.23
N GLY A 79 -4.88 7.25 3.16
CA GLY A 79 -6.10 8.00 3.43
C GLY A 79 -6.03 9.47 3.03
N ILE A 80 -6.99 10.22 3.52
CA ILE A 80 -7.22 11.63 3.18
C ILE A 80 -7.07 12.49 4.43
N GLY A 81 -6.47 13.67 4.24
CA GLY A 81 -6.45 14.72 5.25
C GLY A 81 -7.79 15.44 5.31
N LEU A 82 -8.34 15.56 6.51
CA LEU A 82 -9.53 16.35 6.80
C LEU A 82 -9.15 17.64 7.52
N LYS A 83 -10.10 18.59 7.56
CA LYS A 83 -9.94 19.86 8.28
C LYS A 83 -9.65 19.60 9.77
N GLY A 84 -8.68 20.32 10.33
CA GLY A 84 -8.28 20.17 11.74
C GLY A 84 -7.14 19.16 11.96
N ASP A 85 -6.30 18.93 10.96
CA ASP A 85 -5.13 18.03 11.04
C ASP A 85 -5.51 16.55 11.32
N ILE A 86 -6.70 16.13 10.83
CA ILE A 86 -7.22 14.79 11.06
C ILE A 86 -6.92 13.91 9.84
N PHE A 87 -6.32 12.74 10.06
CA PHE A 87 -6.14 11.71 9.05
C PHE A 87 -7.32 10.74 9.04
N SER A 88 -7.95 10.59 7.88
CA SER A 88 -9.04 9.64 7.65
C SER A 88 -8.54 8.48 6.81
N PRO A 89 -8.30 7.29 7.40
CA PRO A 89 -7.82 6.14 6.65
C PRO A 89 -8.89 5.60 5.71
N MET A 90 -8.52 5.40 4.45
CA MET A 90 -9.36 4.79 3.41
C MET A 90 -9.01 3.32 3.21
N ILE A 91 -7.71 3.01 3.20
CA ILE A 91 -7.18 1.65 3.11
C ILE A 91 -6.36 1.37 4.37
N ILE A 92 -6.71 0.33 5.08
CA ILE A 92 -6.01 -0.07 6.31
C ILE A 92 -4.85 -1.03 6.03
N LYS A 93 -3.84 -0.97 6.87
CA LYS A 93 -2.68 -1.87 6.86
C LYS A 93 -3.14 -3.33 6.90
N ASN A 94 -2.40 -4.21 6.25
CA ASN A 94 -2.68 -5.65 6.11
C ASN A 94 -3.96 -5.99 5.34
N THR A 95 -4.58 -5.03 4.64
CA THR A 95 -5.63 -5.34 3.68
C THR A 95 -5.03 -6.09 2.49
N THR A 96 -5.64 -7.21 2.11
CA THR A 96 -5.22 -7.98 0.94
C THR A 96 -5.48 -7.22 -0.35
N ILE A 97 -4.60 -7.35 -1.32
CA ILE A 97 -4.75 -6.77 -2.67
C ILE A 97 -5.10 -7.86 -3.70
N PRO A 98 -5.81 -7.49 -4.77
CA PRO A 98 -6.35 -6.16 -5.09
C PRO A 98 -7.50 -5.76 -4.16
N THR A 99 -7.66 -4.45 -3.93
CA THR A 99 -8.75 -3.91 -3.10
C THR A 99 -9.20 -2.55 -3.60
N SER A 100 -10.48 -2.24 -3.38
CA SER A 100 -11.07 -0.94 -3.71
C SER A 100 -11.95 -0.46 -2.56
N LYS A 101 -11.82 0.81 -2.19
CA LYS A 101 -12.61 1.45 -1.13
C LYS A 101 -13.03 2.84 -1.57
N SER A 102 -14.31 3.14 -1.38
CA SER A 102 -14.89 4.43 -1.70
C SER A 102 -15.55 5.06 -0.48
N HIS A 103 -15.37 6.38 -0.34
CA HIS A 103 -16.12 7.18 0.64
C HIS A 103 -16.71 8.40 -0.04
N LYS A 104 -17.86 8.83 0.48
CA LYS A 104 -18.56 10.04 0.00
C LYS A 104 -18.15 11.25 0.82
N PHE A 105 -17.79 12.30 0.12
CA PHE A 105 -17.46 13.62 0.65
C PHE A 105 -18.38 14.67 0.05
N THR A 106 -18.28 15.89 0.55
CA THR A 106 -19.04 17.01 0.04
C THR A 106 -18.25 18.30 0.20
N THR A 107 -18.71 19.38 -0.42
CA THR A 107 -18.14 20.72 -0.26
C THR A 107 -18.35 21.26 1.14
N THR A 108 -17.40 22.05 1.64
CA THR A 108 -17.45 22.69 2.97
C THR A 108 -17.93 24.14 2.92
N GLU A 109 -18.00 24.73 1.73
CA GLU A 109 -18.39 26.12 1.51
C GLU A 109 -19.47 26.21 0.44
N ASN A 110 -20.31 27.25 0.54
CA ASN A 110 -21.33 27.52 -0.46
C ASN A 110 -20.68 27.95 -1.78
N ASN A 111 -21.20 27.42 -2.89
CA ASN A 111 -20.74 27.74 -4.24
C ASN A 111 -19.24 27.39 -4.46
N GLN A 112 -18.72 26.40 -3.74
CA GLN A 112 -17.36 25.92 -3.90
C GLN A 112 -17.22 25.18 -5.25
N LEU A 113 -16.36 25.73 -6.14
CA LEU A 113 -16.14 25.21 -7.50
C LEU A 113 -15.03 24.17 -7.60
N THR A 114 -14.20 24.09 -6.56
CA THR A 114 -13.02 23.20 -6.52
C THR A 114 -12.88 22.60 -5.13
N ILE A 115 -12.56 21.32 -5.08
CA ILE A 115 -12.20 20.62 -3.83
C ILE A 115 -10.87 19.92 -4.00
N THR A 116 -10.00 20.04 -3.00
CA THR A 116 -8.70 19.39 -2.97
C THR A 116 -8.68 18.33 -1.89
N PHE A 117 -8.33 17.09 -2.28
CA PHE A 117 -8.10 15.98 -1.38
C PHE A 117 -6.60 15.76 -1.23
N SER A 118 -6.06 16.02 -0.05
CA SER A 118 -4.66 15.73 0.28
C SER A 118 -4.55 14.25 0.67
N ILE A 119 -3.74 13.50 -0.05
CA ILE A 119 -3.58 12.06 0.10
C ILE A 119 -2.33 11.78 0.91
N TYR A 120 -2.48 11.02 1.98
CA TYR A 120 -1.42 10.70 2.92
C TYR A 120 -1.19 9.21 3.07
N GLN A 121 0.04 8.88 3.45
CA GLN A 121 0.47 7.56 3.91
C GLN A 121 1.05 7.67 5.31
N GLY A 122 0.62 6.84 6.24
CA GLY A 122 1.16 6.80 7.60
C GLY A 122 0.19 6.22 8.59
N GLU A 123 0.62 6.08 9.83
CA GLU A 123 -0.12 5.39 10.90
C GLU A 123 -0.58 6.35 12.02
N SER A 124 -0.27 7.65 11.91
CA SER A 124 -0.71 8.66 12.89
C SER A 124 -2.14 9.14 12.60
N GLU A 125 -2.89 9.49 13.64
CA GLU A 125 -4.20 10.14 13.52
C GLU A 125 -4.11 11.58 12.99
N LYS A 126 -2.91 12.18 13.04
CA LYS A 126 -2.65 13.53 12.55
C LYS A 126 -2.03 13.52 11.17
N THR A 127 -2.54 14.35 10.27
CA THR A 127 -1.98 14.49 8.92
C THR A 127 -0.57 15.06 8.92
N SER A 128 -0.25 15.97 9.86
CA SER A 128 1.08 16.58 10.01
C SER A 128 2.20 15.59 10.34
N GLU A 129 1.86 14.43 10.91
CA GLU A 129 2.79 13.37 11.26
C GLU A 129 2.87 12.26 10.19
N ASN A 130 2.01 12.33 9.17
CA ASN A 130 1.97 11.38 8.07
C ASN A 130 2.66 11.96 6.82
N ASN A 131 3.04 11.09 5.90
CA ASN A 131 3.70 11.48 4.66
C ASN A 131 2.66 11.93 3.63
N LEU A 132 2.70 13.19 3.20
CA LEU A 132 1.90 13.69 2.09
C LEU A 132 2.41 13.08 0.78
N LEU A 133 1.54 12.36 0.09
CA LEU A 133 1.86 11.75 -1.21
C LEU A 133 1.53 12.67 -2.37
N SER A 134 0.33 13.26 -2.33
CA SER A 134 -0.16 14.15 -3.39
C SER A 134 -1.42 14.91 -2.98
N ASN A 135 -1.77 15.89 -3.82
CA ASN A 135 -3.04 16.60 -3.76
C ASN A 135 -3.85 16.29 -5.03
N LEU A 136 -5.04 15.71 -4.85
CA LEU A 136 -6.00 15.46 -5.92
C LEU A 136 -7.02 16.60 -5.94
N GLU A 137 -7.04 17.35 -7.02
CA GLU A 137 -7.94 18.51 -7.17
C GLU A 137 -9.08 18.19 -8.14
N LEU A 138 -10.30 18.22 -7.67
CA LEU A 138 -11.53 18.13 -8.48
C LEU A 138 -12.04 19.54 -8.74
N ARG A 139 -12.09 19.94 -10.02
CA ARG A 139 -12.51 21.27 -10.47
C ARG A 139 -13.86 21.24 -11.14
N ASP A 140 -14.41 22.45 -11.33
CA ASP A 140 -15.70 22.69 -12.03
C ASP A 140 -16.87 21.96 -11.39
N ILE A 141 -16.91 21.91 -10.08
CA ILE A 141 -18.08 21.46 -9.32
C ILE A 141 -19.20 22.49 -9.53
N LEU A 142 -20.43 22.03 -9.73
CA LEU A 142 -21.55 22.95 -9.88
C LEU A 142 -21.80 23.75 -8.58
N PRO A 143 -22.03 25.09 -8.70
CA PRO A 143 -22.35 25.90 -7.53
C PRO A 143 -23.57 25.35 -6.80
N ALA A 144 -23.43 25.08 -5.51
CA ALA A 144 -24.48 24.59 -4.64
C ALA A 144 -24.19 25.00 -3.19
N LEU A 145 -25.15 24.76 -2.30
CA LEU A 145 -24.93 24.93 -0.86
C LEU A 145 -23.88 23.93 -0.36
N ALA A 146 -23.13 24.31 0.67
CA ALA A 146 -22.23 23.43 1.38
C ALA A 146 -22.98 22.15 1.81
N GLY A 147 -22.33 21.00 1.67
CA GLY A 147 -22.93 19.72 2.03
C GLY A 147 -23.79 19.07 0.93
N VAL A 148 -24.08 19.76 -0.18
CA VAL A 148 -24.98 19.24 -1.23
C VAL A 148 -24.28 18.44 -2.32
N PRO A 149 -23.15 18.87 -2.94
CA PRO A 149 -22.52 18.10 -4.00
C PRO A 149 -21.98 16.76 -3.49
N PRO A 150 -22.48 15.61 -3.98
CA PRO A 150 -21.97 14.30 -3.58
C PRO A 150 -20.71 13.98 -4.36
N ILE A 151 -19.56 13.97 -3.69
CA ILE A 151 -18.26 13.62 -4.28
C ILE A 151 -17.82 12.28 -3.73
N GLU A 152 -17.60 11.32 -4.62
CA GLU A 152 -17.08 10.01 -4.25
C GLU A 152 -15.56 9.96 -4.49
N VAL A 153 -14.81 9.65 -3.44
CA VAL A 153 -13.37 9.40 -3.55
C VAL A 153 -13.13 7.91 -3.39
N THR A 154 -12.49 7.34 -4.39
CA THR A 154 -12.17 5.91 -4.45
C THR A 154 -10.66 5.70 -4.43
N PHE A 155 -10.22 4.82 -3.55
CA PHE A 155 -8.87 4.27 -3.52
C PHE A 155 -8.92 2.86 -4.07
N ASP A 156 -8.22 2.62 -5.17
CA ASP A 156 -8.12 1.33 -5.84
C ASP A 156 -6.67 0.87 -5.88
N VAL A 157 -6.41 -0.30 -5.32
CA VAL A 157 -5.05 -0.88 -5.28
C VAL A 157 -5.03 -2.15 -6.09
N ASP A 158 -4.19 -2.15 -7.11
CA ASP A 158 -4.05 -3.29 -8.01
C ASP A 158 -3.08 -4.36 -7.49
N VAL A 159 -2.95 -5.45 -8.23
CA VAL A 159 -2.02 -6.56 -7.93
C VAL A 159 -0.54 -6.16 -8.00
N ASN A 160 -0.21 -5.05 -8.64
CA ASN A 160 1.15 -4.51 -8.74
C ASN A 160 1.46 -3.49 -7.65
N MET A 161 0.60 -3.38 -6.63
CA MET A 161 0.70 -2.36 -5.57
C MET A 161 0.65 -0.91 -6.09
N MET A 162 -0.01 -0.66 -7.22
CA MET A 162 -0.29 0.70 -7.67
C MET A 162 -1.54 1.21 -6.98
N VAL A 163 -1.46 2.37 -6.35
CA VAL A 163 -2.59 3.02 -5.71
C VAL A 163 -3.16 4.06 -6.67
N ASN A 164 -4.35 3.81 -7.17
CA ASN A 164 -5.13 4.75 -7.97
C ASN A 164 -6.13 5.47 -7.06
N VAL A 165 -6.09 6.78 -7.05
CA VAL A 165 -7.06 7.58 -6.30
C VAL A 165 -7.88 8.39 -7.29
N SER A 166 -9.18 8.24 -7.25
CA SER A 166 -10.11 9.01 -8.08
C SER A 166 -11.09 9.80 -7.23
N ALA A 167 -11.42 11.00 -7.69
CA ALA A 167 -12.50 11.81 -7.13
C ALA A 167 -13.53 12.08 -8.22
N LYS A 168 -14.77 11.69 -7.98
CA LYS A 168 -15.88 11.81 -8.91
C LYS A 168 -17.02 12.64 -8.32
N ASP A 169 -17.42 13.68 -9.02
CA ASP A 169 -18.68 14.38 -8.74
C ASP A 169 -19.84 13.51 -9.27
N MET A 170 -20.64 13.01 -8.36
CA MET A 170 -21.76 12.12 -8.68
C MET A 170 -22.95 12.86 -9.31
N GLY A 171 -23.00 14.19 -9.17
CA GLY A 171 -24.01 15.03 -9.81
C GLY A 171 -23.72 15.32 -11.27
N THR A 172 -22.47 15.62 -11.61
CA THR A 172 -22.04 15.98 -12.98
C THR A 172 -21.39 14.84 -13.73
N GLY A 173 -20.92 13.80 -13.02
CA GLY A 173 -20.15 12.70 -13.59
C GLY A 173 -18.67 13.05 -13.87
N LYS A 174 -18.21 14.27 -13.55
CA LYS A 174 -16.81 14.66 -13.68
C LYS A 174 -15.93 13.81 -12.77
N ASN A 175 -14.78 13.38 -13.28
CA ASN A 175 -13.84 12.51 -12.58
C ASN A 175 -12.41 13.00 -12.78
N GLN A 176 -11.62 12.95 -11.72
CA GLN A 176 -10.17 13.13 -11.73
C GLN A 176 -9.53 11.86 -11.18
N LEU A 177 -8.48 11.41 -11.85
CA LEU A 177 -7.74 10.22 -11.48
C LEU A 177 -6.28 10.59 -11.22
N PHE A 178 -5.72 10.04 -10.18
CA PHE A 178 -4.30 10.13 -9.86
C PHE A 178 -3.75 8.75 -9.50
N THR A 179 -2.63 8.38 -10.10
CA THR A 179 -1.97 7.10 -9.87
C THR A 179 -0.67 7.31 -9.10
N LEU A 180 -0.50 6.59 -8.02
CA LEU A 180 0.68 6.63 -7.15
C LEU A 180 1.33 5.24 -7.13
N PRO A 181 2.64 5.12 -7.42
CA PRO A 181 3.37 3.93 -7.02
C PRO A 181 3.44 3.86 -5.49
N MET A 182 3.19 2.71 -4.90
CA MET A 182 3.43 2.52 -3.48
C MET A 182 4.92 2.71 -3.19
N LYS A 183 5.28 3.82 -2.53
CA LYS A 183 6.63 3.96 -1.98
C LYS A 183 6.74 3.04 -0.78
N GLN A 184 7.60 2.04 -0.86
CA GLN A 184 8.08 1.34 0.33
C GLN A 184 8.85 2.37 1.17
N LYS A 185 8.57 2.41 2.46
CA LYS A 185 9.31 3.25 3.41
C LYS A 185 10.73 2.70 3.47
N GLU A 186 11.73 3.49 3.03
CA GLU A 186 13.14 3.20 3.25
C GLU A 186 13.48 3.11 4.74
#